data_f8738373c9da74c1a291eed15aef3d48
#
_entry.id   f8738373c9da74c1a291eed15aef3d48
#
_cell.length_a   1.000
_cell.length_b   1.000
_cell.length_c   1.000
_cell.angle_alpha   90.00
_cell.angle_beta   90.00
_cell.angle_gamma   90.00
#
_symmetry.space_group_name_H-M   'P 1'
#
loop_
_entity.id
_entity.type
_entity.pdbx_description
1 polymer ?
#
loop_
_entity_poly.entity_id
_entity_poly.type
_entity_poly.pdbx_seq_one_letter_code
_entity_poly.pdbx_strand_id
1 'polypeptide(L)'
;MGRIERKQQEAALKKSKKHSRKERFEEKIKARESSPSDNEAVADSEVKRVNQVKKEKKIDKFKNWFLGLSKKKRIAFVTVVVLVVLLLAVGIIGYCLFNSIFADIHKATPEDYDLSLTAVDGYYNILLLGVDSRDMDNLEGTRSDAIMIVSINEETNDVKLLSVYRDTFMKMGDTSTYDKITHACAYGGPEMTMRTLNQAMDLNISNYVVVNFKAVADLVDAVGGIEVNVEDYEIQQLNKYTIETANNIGREEYSLVESAGVQTLEGVQAVSYGRIRKGVGDDFKRTERMRTVISLVMDKMKEMSFKDIKKIIKMMTPQVQTNLSKTNILALGIRLPQYNIIGTDGWPYHVSTGYVGGISYVFPSDLLQNVIELHQKFFKQDDYQPSSQVYEISSTIYQKIEDERNAGAIENEESKDIDTSQENEDPTDIDNPEGGDDPGSGETGEGGGGETGEGGSEGNGGADQSPAA
;
A
#
# COMPACT_ATOMS: atom_id res chain seq x y z
N MET A 1 -48.70 -38.17 -57.95
CA MET A 1 -48.02 -37.09 -57.19
C MET A 1 -47.64 -37.60 -55.81
N GLY A 2 -46.38 -37.80 -55.58
CA GLY A 2 -45.90 -38.51 -54.40
C GLY A 2 -45.89 -37.61 -53.12
N ARG A 3 -45.94 -38.26 -51.97
CA ARG A 3 -46.01 -37.64 -50.63
C ARG A 3 -44.85 -36.67 -50.37
N ILE A 4 -43.75 -36.81 -51.12
CA ILE A 4 -42.54 -35.96 -51.04
C ILE A 4 -42.77 -34.65 -51.79
N GLU A 5 -43.42 -34.65 -52.97
CA GLU A 5 -43.68 -33.44 -53.73
C GLU A 5 -44.70 -32.52 -53.06
N ARG A 6 -45.71 -33.08 -52.32
CA ARG A 6 -46.63 -32.26 -51.51
C ARG A 6 -45.93 -31.55 -50.36
N LYS A 7 -44.97 -32.23 -49.69
CA LYS A 7 -44.19 -31.59 -48.60
C LYS A 7 -43.27 -30.48 -49.13
N GLN A 8 -42.71 -30.66 -50.33
CA GLN A 8 -41.85 -29.61 -50.93
C GLN A 8 -42.68 -28.40 -51.41
N GLN A 9 -43.88 -28.60 -51.94
CA GLN A 9 -44.79 -27.52 -52.30
C GLN A 9 -45.31 -26.76 -51.07
N GLU A 10 -45.66 -27.46 -49.97
CA GLU A 10 -46.05 -26.77 -48.74
C GLU A 10 -44.88 -26.00 -48.08
N ALA A 11 -43.66 -26.49 -48.18
CA ALA A 11 -42.45 -25.80 -47.65
C ALA A 11 -42.15 -24.56 -48.55
N ALA A 12 -42.29 -24.65 -49.86
CA ALA A 12 -42.12 -23.51 -50.78
C ALA A 12 -43.18 -22.44 -50.57
N LEU A 13 -44.44 -22.84 -50.37
CA LEU A 13 -45.55 -21.91 -50.10
C LEU A 13 -45.40 -21.22 -48.72
N LYS A 14 -44.86 -21.88 -47.69
CA LYS A 14 -44.54 -21.29 -46.42
C LYS A 14 -43.39 -20.29 -46.51
N LYS A 15 -42.37 -20.60 -47.35
CA LYS A 15 -41.21 -19.72 -47.59
C LYS A 15 -41.64 -18.45 -48.35
N SER A 16 -42.49 -18.59 -49.40
CA SER A 16 -43.05 -17.46 -50.16
C SER A 16 -43.91 -16.53 -49.30
N LYS A 17 -44.82 -17.10 -48.47
CA LYS A 17 -45.61 -16.31 -47.51
C LYS A 17 -44.81 -15.59 -46.48
N LYS A 18 -43.65 -16.17 -46.08
CA LYS A 18 -42.74 -15.55 -45.13
C LYS A 18 -41.96 -14.40 -45.79
N HIS A 19 -41.60 -14.53 -47.06
CA HIS A 19 -40.88 -13.50 -47.83
C HIS A 19 -41.77 -12.30 -48.10
N SER A 20 -42.98 -12.51 -48.63
CA SER A 20 -43.99 -11.43 -48.88
C SER A 20 -44.40 -10.69 -47.60
N ARG A 21 -44.34 -11.36 -46.42
CA ARG A 21 -44.64 -10.74 -45.12
C ARG A 21 -43.47 -9.87 -44.62
N LYS A 22 -42.23 -10.24 -45.01
CA LYS A 22 -41.03 -9.47 -44.70
C LYS A 22 -40.93 -8.21 -45.55
N GLU A 23 -41.24 -8.33 -46.88
CA GLU A 23 -41.24 -7.21 -47.80
C GLU A 23 -42.32 -6.17 -47.43
N ARG A 24 -43.57 -6.59 -47.12
CA ARG A 24 -44.62 -5.68 -46.62
C ARG A 24 -44.25 -5.02 -45.29
N PHE A 25 -43.41 -5.61 -44.49
CA PHE A 25 -42.96 -5.04 -43.22
C PHE A 25 -41.87 -3.98 -43.45
N GLU A 26 -40.95 -4.25 -44.39
CA GLU A 26 -39.88 -3.31 -44.78
C GLU A 26 -40.47 -2.11 -45.56
N GLU A 27 -41.51 -2.31 -46.39
CA GLU A 27 -42.21 -1.24 -47.07
C GLU A 27 -43.01 -0.33 -46.10
N LYS A 28 -43.59 -0.93 -45.03
CA LYS A 28 -44.25 -0.15 -43.97
C LYS A 28 -43.26 0.62 -43.10
N ILE A 29 -42.04 0.15 -42.93
CA ILE A 29 -40.98 0.87 -42.20
C ILE A 29 -40.52 2.06 -43.02
N LYS A 30 -40.29 1.90 -44.36
CA LYS A 30 -39.89 2.99 -45.26
C LYS A 30 -40.97 4.07 -45.40
N ALA A 31 -42.26 3.69 -45.38
CA ALA A 31 -43.37 4.66 -45.44
C ALA A 31 -43.55 5.45 -44.13
N ARG A 32 -42.95 5.00 -43.01
CA ARG A 32 -43.02 5.66 -41.69
C ARG A 32 -41.87 6.61 -41.39
N GLU A 33 -40.75 6.49 -42.10
CA GLU A 33 -39.58 7.39 -41.93
C GLU A 33 -39.79 8.81 -42.48
N SER A 34 -40.96 9.08 -43.10
CA SER A 34 -41.27 10.38 -43.72
C SER A 34 -42.17 11.33 -42.90
N SER A 35 -42.44 11.07 -41.61
CA SER A 35 -43.20 11.99 -40.74
C SER A 35 -42.63 12.02 -39.32
N PRO A 36 -42.08 13.14 -38.87
CA PRO A 36 -41.56 13.24 -37.51
C PRO A 36 -42.67 13.70 -36.56
N SER A 37 -42.77 13.06 -35.41
CA SER A 37 -43.16 13.47 -34.09
C SER A 37 -44.14 12.60 -33.29
N ASP A 38 -44.95 11.71 -33.89
CA ASP A 38 -45.91 10.94 -33.09
C ASP A 38 -45.68 9.41 -33.10
N ASN A 39 -44.60 8.96 -33.74
CA ASN A 39 -44.40 7.55 -34.06
C ASN A 39 -43.42 6.81 -33.13
N GLU A 40 -42.64 7.48 -32.26
CA GLU A 40 -41.69 6.81 -31.38
C GLU A 40 -42.37 6.01 -30.26
N ALA A 41 -43.43 6.55 -29.67
CA ALA A 41 -44.14 5.88 -28.58
C ALA A 41 -44.93 4.64 -29.09
N VAL A 42 -45.44 4.69 -30.35
CA VAL A 42 -46.16 3.57 -30.97
C VAL A 42 -45.18 2.48 -31.40
N ALA A 43 -44.03 2.84 -31.97
CA ALA A 43 -42.99 1.88 -32.35
C ALA A 43 -42.43 1.15 -31.17
N ASP A 44 -42.17 1.82 -30.05
CA ASP A 44 -41.66 1.20 -28.80
C ASP A 44 -42.71 0.25 -28.17
N SER A 45 -43.98 0.61 -28.22
CA SER A 45 -45.09 -0.26 -27.77
C SER A 45 -45.26 -1.52 -28.63
N GLU A 46 -45.08 -1.44 -29.96
CA GLU A 46 -45.12 -2.61 -30.85
C GLU A 46 -43.90 -3.50 -30.68
N VAL A 47 -42.69 -2.95 -30.48
CA VAL A 47 -41.48 -3.71 -30.17
C VAL A 47 -41.62 -4.44 -28.86
N LYS A 48 -42.18 -3.79 -27.84
CA LYS A 48 -42.51 -4.43 -26.54
C LYS A 48 -43.52 -5.57 -26.70
N ARG A 49 -44.60 -5.36 -27.50
CA ARG A 49 -45.58 -6.43 -27.79
C ARG A 49 -44.98 -7.61 -28.57
N VAL A 50 -44.16 -7.34 -29.59
CA VAL A 50 -43.47 -8.42 -30.35
C VAL A 50 -42.51 -9.20 -29.48
N ASN A 51 -41.79 -8.51 -28.61
CA ASN A 51 -40.87 -9.17 -27.65
C ASN A 51 -41.65 -9.97 -26.61
N GLN A 52 -42.78 -9.47 -26.12
CA GLN A 52 -43.68 -10.17 -25.22
C GLN A 52 -44.24 -11.45 -25.85
N VAL A 53 -44.75 -11.40 -27.08
CA VAL A 53 -45.26 -12.57 -27.83
C VAL A 53 -44.13 -13.59 -28.09
N LYS A 54 -42.92 -13.14 -28.40
CA LYS A 54 -41.76 -14.05 -28.53
C LYS A 54 -41.41 -14.72 -27.23
N LYS A 55 -41.49 -13.98 -26.12
CA LYS A 55 -41.25 -14.49 -24.76
C LYS A 55 -42.30 -15.55 -24.35
N GLU A 56 -43.58 -15.27 -24.60
CA GLU A 56 -44.65 -16.20 -24.32
C GLU A 56 -44.51 -17.50 -25.13
N LYS A 57 -44.19 -17.41 -26.44
CA LYS A 57 -43.93 -18.61 -27.27
C LYS A 57 -42.74 -19.44 -26.80
N LYS A 58 -41.71 -18.81 -26.23
CA LYS A 58 -40.56 -19.53 -25.64
C LYS A 58 -40.97 -20.25 -24.35
N ILE A 59 -41.78 -19.58 -23.52
CA ILE A 59 -42.31 -20.11 -22.26
C ILE A 59 -43.22 -21.31 -22.55
N ASP A 60 -44.15 -21.20 -23.52
CA ASP A 60 -45.05 -22.30 -23.91
C ASP A 60 -44.27 -23.50 -24.47
N LYS A 61 -43.23 -23.26 -25.28
CA LYS A 61 -42.36 -24.31 -25.79
C LYS A 61 -41.62 -25.04 -24.69
N PHE A 62 -41.10 -24.29 -23.69
CA PHE A 62 -40.45 -24.86 -22.54
C PHE A 62 -41.43 -25.65 -21.68
N LYS A 63 -42.62 -25.07 -21.38
CA LYS A 63 -43.69 -25.72 -20.62
C LYS A 63 -44.10 -27.06 -21.25
N ASN A 64 -44.34 -27.07 -22.56
CA ASN A 64 -44.71 -28.31 -23.28
C ASN A 64 -43.61 -29.34 -23.28
N TRP A 65 -42.37 -28.94 -23.42
CA TRP A 65 -41.18 -29.82 -23.31
C TRP A 65 -41.09 -30.42 -21.88
N PHE A 66 -41.19 -29.57 -20.87
CA PHE A 66 -41.12 -30.00 -19.45
C PHE A 66 -42.26 -30.96 -19.09
N LEU A 67 -43.50 -30.64 -19.50
CA LEU A 67 -44.67 -31.49 -19.28
C LEU A 67 -44.58 -32.81 -20.07
N GLY A 68 -43.82 -32.89 -21.15
CA GLY A 68 -43.56 -34.11 -21.92
C GLY A 68 -42.53 -35.06 -21.27
N LEU A 69 -41.80 -34.59 -20.26
CA LEU A 69 -40.86 -35.47 -19.54
C LEU A 69 -41.56 -36.46 -18.61
N SER A 70 -41.01 -37.65 -18.42
CA SER A 70 -41.49 -38.60 -17.38
C SER A 70 -41.36 -38.02 -15.97
N LYS A 71 -42.19 -38.46 -15.01
CA LYS A 71 -42.14 -37.97 -13.60
C LYS A 71 -40.72 -38.00 -13.02
N LYS A 72 -39.96 -39.08 -13.23
CA LYS A 72 -38.56 -39.20 -12.75
C LYS A 72 -37.65 -38.15 -13.36
N LYS A 73 -37.75 -37.85 -14.67
CA LYS A 73 -36.95 -36.83 -15.36
C LYS A 73 -37.32 -35.42 -14.94
N ARG A 74 -38.61 -35.13 -14.65
CA ARG A 74 -39.06 -33.82 -14.09
C ARG A 74 -38.51 -33.60 -12.68
N ILE A 75 -38.57 -34.60 -11.81
CA ILE A 75 -38.00 -34.51 -10.47
C ILE A 75 -36.50 -34.25 -10.58
N ALA A 76 -35.75 -35.05 -11.37
CA ALA A 76 -34.31 -34.85 -11.57
C ALA A 76 -34.00 -33.45 -12.10
N PHE A 77 -34.75 -32.95 -13.10
CA PHE A 77 -34.57 -31.59 -13.63
C PHE A 77 -34.80 -30.50 -12.56
N VAL A 78 -35.90 -30.60 -11.80
CA VAL A 78 -36.20 -29.63 -10.73
C VAL A 78 -35.11 -29.67 -9.65
N THR A 79 -34.67 -30.88 -9.25
CA THR A 79 -33.56 -31.03 -8.28
C THR A 79 -32.27 -30.36 -8.76
N VAL A 80 -31.89 -30.57 -10.03
CA VAL A 80 -30.71 -29.91 -10.61
C VAL A 80 -30.88 -28.40 -10.63
N VAL A 81 -32.04 -27.86 -11.02
CA VAL A 81 -32.31 -26.42 -11.01
C VAL A 81 -32.25 -25.85 -9.59
N VAL A 82 -32.84 -26.53 -8.59
CA VAL A 82 -32.76 -26.11 -7.19
C VAL A 82 -31.31 -26.11 -6.70
N LEU A 83 -30.52 -27.14 -7.02
CA LEU A 83 -29.10 -27.18 -6.66
C LEU A 83 -28.30 -26.04 -7.29
N VAL A 84 -28.55 -25.73 -8.57
CA VAL A 84 -27.90 -24.61 -9.26
C VAL A 84 -28.28 -23.27 -8.61
N VAL A 85 -29.56 -23.07 -8.28
CA VAL A 85 -30.04 -21.86 -7.60
C VAL A 85 -29.40 -21.73 -6.21
N LEU A 86 -29.31 -22.84 -5.46
CA LEU A 86 -28.64 -22.83 -4.15
C LEU A 86 -27.15 -22.51 -4.27
N LEU A 87 -26.45 -23.08 -5.24
CA LEU A 87 -25.03 -22.77 -5.50
C LEU A 87 -24.84 -21.29 -5.88
N LEU A 88 -25.72 -20.75 -6.73
CA LEU A 88 -25.70 -19.33 -7.08
C LEU A 88 -25.98 -18.44 -5.85
N ALA A 89 -26.94 -18.81 -5.01
CA ALA A 89 -27.24 -18.07 -3.78
C ALA A 89 -26.06 -18.09 -2.80
N VAL A 90 -25.41 -19.25 -2.63
CA VAL A 90 -24.18 -19.38 -1.81
C VAL A 90 -23.05 -18.53 -2.42
N GLY A 91 -22.88 -18.54 -3.75
CA GLY A 91 -21.90 -17.71 -4.45
C GLY A 91 -22.15 -16.21 -4.25
N ILE A 92 -23.41 -15.76 -4.37
CA ILE A 92 -23.78 -14.35 -4.13
C ILE A 92 -23.55 -13.95 -2.67
N ILE A 93 -23.98 -14.80 -1.71
CA ILE A 93 -23.73 -14.54 -0.27
C ILE A 93 -22.24 -14.48 -0.01
N GLY A 94 -21.45 -15.42 -0.54
CA GLY A 94 -19.99 -15.43 -0.44
C GLY A 94 -19.37 -14.16 -1.00
N TYR A 95 -19.81 -13.70 -2.18
CA TYR A 95 -19.38 -12.46 -2.81
C TYR A 95 -19.74 -11.22 -1.97
N CYS A 96 -20.97 -11.14 -1.44
CA CYS A 96 -21.38 -10.04 -0.56
C CYS A 96 -20.56 -10.00 0.73
N LEU A 97 -20.33 -11.17 1.36
CA LEU A 97 -19.50 -11.28 2.56
C LEU A 97 -18.05 -10.89 2.27
N PHE A 98 -17.49 -11.35 1.14
CA PHE A 98 -16.16 -10.97 0.70
C PHE A 98 -16.03 -9.46 0.53
N ASN A 99 -16.96 -8.82 -0.20
CA ASN A 99 -16.95 -7.37 -0.38
C ASN A 99 -17.11 -6.59 0.92
N SER A 100 -17.90 -7.11 1.88
CA SER A 100 -18.11 -6.43 3.17
C SER A 100 -16.88 -6.40 4.08
N ILE A 101 -15.91 -7.32 3.87
CA ILE A 101 -14.65 -7.35 4.63
C ILE A 101 -13.74 -6.20 4.20
N PHE A 102 -13.81 -5.82 2.92
CA PHE A 102 -12.93 -4.85 2.27
C PHE A 102 -13.67 -3.57 1.85
N ALA A 103 -14.77 -3.23 2.55
CA ALA A 103 -15.62 -2.09 2.15
C ALA A 103 -14.86 -0.76 2.28
N ASP A 104 -14.02 -0.65 3.31
CA ASP A 104 -13.42 0.59 3.76
C ASP A 104 -11.90 0.69 3.43
N ILE A 105 -11.41 -0.11 2.47
CA ILE A 105 -10.01 0.02 2.01
C ILE A 105 -9.83 1.35 1.27
N HIS A 106 -8.88 2.17 1.74
CA HIS A 106 -8.40 3.32 1.02
C HIS A 106 -7.62 2.85 -0.21
N LYS A 107 -8.17 3.09 -1.40
CA LYS A 107 -7.52 2.76 -2.66
C LYS A 107 -6.96 4.02 -3.26
N ALA A 108 -5.68 3.96 -3.63
CA ALA A 108 -5.15 4.92 -4.57
C ALA A 108 -5.96 4.87 -5.87
N THR A 109 -6.20 6.02 -6.46
CA THR A 109 -6.71 6.12 -7.83
C THR A 109 -5.71 5.42 -8.75
N PRO A 110 -6.15 4.48 -9.61
CA PRO A 110 -5.26 3.87 -10.59
C PRO A 110 -4.83 4.97 -11.56
N GLU A 111 -3.61 5.45 -11.41
CA GLU A 111 -2.93 6.19 -12.46
C GLU A 111 -1.98 5.21 -13.14
N ASP A 112 -1.82 5.31 -14.46
CA ASP A 112 -0.84 4.53 -15.22
C ASP A 112 0.56 5.10 -14.93
N TYR A 113 1.10 4.77 -13.74
CA TYR A 113 2.49 5.09 -13.42
C TYR A 113 3.41 4.09 -14.09
N ASP A 114 4.37 4.61 -14.84
CA ASP A 114 5.54 3.82 -15.22
C ASP A 114 6.42 3.61 -13.97
N LEU A 115 6.39 2.41 -13.42
CA LEU A 115 7.13 2.04 -12.21
C LEU A 115 8.59 1.63 -12.50
N SER A 116 9.03 1.66 -13.75
CA SER A 116 10.40 1.26 -14.15
C SER A 116 10.79 -0.11 -13.63
N LEU A 117 9.92 -1.11 -13.84
CA LEU A 117 10.10 -2.45 -13.27
C LEU A 117 11.26 -3.19 -13.94
N THR A 118 12.17 -3.72 -13.15
CA THR A 118 13.22 -4.66 -13.58
C THR A 118 12.82 -6.08 -13.17
N ALA A 119 12.99 -7.06 -14.05
CA ALA A 119 12.58 -8.43 -13.75
C ALA A 119 13.40 -9.02 -12.58
N VAL A 120 12.72 -9.38 -11.51
CA VAL A 120 13.25 -10.15 -10.39
C VAL A 120 12.39 -11.41 -10.28
N ASP A 121 12.75 -12.42 -11.08
CA ASP A 121 11.94 -13.63 -11.26
C ASP A 121 11.81 -14.45 -9.99
N GLY A 122 10.60 -14.97 -9.73
CA GLY A 122 10.31 -15.83 -8.59
C GLY A 122 10.13 -15.10 -7.25
N TYR A 123 10.13 -13.76 -7.25
CA TYR A 123 9.92 -12.96 -6.04
C TYR A 123 8.78 -11.97 -6.20
N TYR A 124 7.93 -11.93 -5.19
CA TYR A 124 6.86 -10.94 -5.06
C TYR A 124 7.26 -9.88 -4.04
N ASN A 125 7.56 -8.67 -4.52
CA ASN A 125 8.04 -7.57 -3.70
C ASN A 125 6.91 -6.58 -3.41
N ILE A 126 6.71 -6.27 -2.12
CA ILE A 126 5.69 -5.32 -1.63
C ILE A 126 6.40 -4.23 -0.83
N LEU A 127 6.13 -2.98 -1.16
CA LEU A 127 6.61 -1.83 -0.39
C LEU A 127 5.69 -1.60 0.82
N LEU A 128 6.26 -1.60 2.01
CA LEU A 128 5.58 -1.21 3.25
C LEU A 128 6.10 0.16 3.69
N LEU A 129 5.21 1.13 3.80
CA LEU A 129 5.51 2.48 4.26
C LEU A 129 4.84 2.78 5.59
N GLY A 130 5.62 3.25 6.56
CA GLY A 130 5.13 3.80 7.80
C GLY A 130 5.12 5.33 7.74
N VAL A 131 3.97 5.94 7.95
CA VAL A 131 3.78 7.39 7.88
C VAL A 131 3.21 7.94 9.18
N ASP A 132 3.53 9.20 9.49
CA ASP A 132 2.89 9.95 10.58
C ASP A 132 1.76 10.81 9.98
N SER A 133 0.69 10.16 9.54
CA SER A 133 -0.51 10.82 9.00
C SER A 133 -1.77 10.25 9.65
N ARG A 134 -2.73 11.13 9.90
CA ARG A 134 -4.07 10.76 10.35
C ARG A 134 -5.04 10.60 9.17
N ASP A 135 -4.73 11.25 8.05
CA ASP A 135 -5.50 11.17 6.82
C ASP A 135 -4.82 10.18 5.86
N MET A 136 -5.42 9.00 5.73
CA MET A 136 -4.91 7.94 4.86
C MET A 136 -5.43 8.06 3.42
N ASP A 137 -6.35 8.99 3.15
CA ASP A 137 -6.83 9.27 1.79
C ASP A 137 -5.93 10.28 1.06
N ASN A 138 -5.26 11.17 1.82
CA ASN A 138 -4.35 12.16 1.27
C ASN A 138 -2.98 12.10 1.97
N LEU A 139 -2.00 11.57 1.25
CA LEU A 139 -0.60 11.47 1.69
C LEU A 139 0.30 12.57 1.10
N GLU A 140 -0.27 13.56 0.38
CA GLU A 140 0.50 14.68 -0.17
C GLU A 140 1.25 15.44 0.93
N GLY A 141 2.53 15.68 0.73
CA GLY A 141 3.40 16.29 1.73
C GLY A 141 3.79 15.38 2.91
N THR A 142 3.28 14.14 2.96
CA THR A 142 3.57 13.21 4.05
C THR A 142 4.84 12.43 3.78
N ARG A 143 5.78 12.45 4.75
CA ARG A 143 7.03 11.67 4.69
C ARG A 143 6.80 10.24 5.14
N SER A 144 7.56 9.31 4.55
CA SER A 144 7.62 7.93 5.03
C SER A 144 8.78 7.74 6.00
N ASP A 145 8.49 7.63 7.29
CA ASP A 145 9.51 7.43 8.34
C ASP A 145 10.01 6.00 8.45
N ALA A 146 9.23 5.04 7.95
CA ALA A 146 9.62 3.66 7.75
C ALA A 146 9.43 3.28 6.28
N ILE A 147 10.47 2.71 5.67
CA ILE A 147 10.48 2.25 4.28
C ILE A 147 11.02 0.82 4.30
N MET A 148 10.18 -0.14 3.98
CA MET A 148 10.54 -1.55 4.04
C MET A 148 10.05 -2.28 2.80
N ILE A 149 10.88 -3.18 2.26
CA ILE A 149 10.51 -4.07 1.16
C ILE A 149 10.32 -5.45 1.77
N VAL A 150 9.11 -5.99 1.63
CA VAL A 150 8.76 -7.37 1.96
C VAL A 150 8.94 -8.19 0.69
N SER A 151 9.97 -9.02 0.65
CA SER A 151 10.29 -9.88 -0.50
C SER A 151 9.88 -11.31 -0.20
N ILE A 152 8.93 -11.83 -0.95
CA ILE A 152 8.38 -13.18 -0.81
C ILE A 152 8.88 -14.03 -1.97
N ASN A 153 9.62 -15.10 -1.69
CA ASN A 153 9.92 -16.11 -2.68
C ASN A 153 8.65 -16.92 -2.97
N GLU A 154 8.16 -16.89 -4.22
CA GLU A 154 6.89 -17.50 -4.61
C GLU A 154 6.92 -19.02 -4.62
N GLU A 155 8.10 -19.64 -4.72
CA GLU A 155 8.29 -21.09 -4.74
C GLU A 155 8.40 -21.65 -3.30
N THR A 156 9.22 -21.01 -2.44
CA THR A 156 9.52 -21.55 -1.10
C THR A 156 8.65 -20.95 0.00
N ASN A 157 7.97 -19.84 -0.25
CA ASN A 157 7.29 -18.97 0.73
C ASN A 157 8.25 -18.36 1.78
N ASP A 158 9.54 -18.33 1.50
CA ASP A 158 10.50 -17.62 2.33
C ASP A 158 10.31 -16.12 2.17
N VAL A 159 10.36 -15.39 3.28
CA VAL A 159 10.20 -13.94 3.34
C VAL A 159 11.48 -13.30 3.85
N LYS A 160 11.92 -12.27 3.18
CA LYS A 160 12.99 -11.39 3.64
C LYS A 160 12.47 -9.97 3.78
N LEU A 161 12.92 -9.27 4.82
CA LEU A 161 12.57 -7.89 5.11
C LEU A 161 13.79 -7.01 4.88
N LEU A 162 13.69 -6.06 3.96
CA LEU A 162 14.73 -5.07 3.69
C LEU A 162 14.23 -3.70 4.10
N SER A 163 14.84 -3.06 5.08
CA SER A 163 14.54 -1.66 5.39
C SER A 163 15.50 -0.75 4.64
N VAL A 164 14.94 0.27 3.97
CA VAL A 164 15.73 1.35 3.36
C VAL A 164 15.83 2.49 4.37
N TYR A 165 17.06 2.94 4.65
CA TYR A 165 17.26 4.05 5.59
C TYR A 165 16.65 5.32 5.01
N ARG A 166 15.76 5.96 5.77
CA ARG A 166 14.90 7.06 5.28
C ARG A 166 15.69 8.26 4.74
N ASP A 167 16.89 8.50 5.29
CA ASP A 167 17.75 9.63 4.92
C ASP A 167 18.72 9.30 3.77
N THR A 168 18.54 8.13 3.11
CA THR A 168 19.35 7.72 1.96
C THR A 168 19.16 8.69 0.80
N PHE A 169 20.29 9.22 0.30
CA PHE A 169 20.34 10.13 -0.83
C PHE A 169 20.10 9.41 -2.15
N MET A 170 19.00 9.73 -2.82
CA MET A 170 18.54 9.04 -4.03
C MET A 170 17.98 10.00 -5.06
N LYS A 171 17.96 9.58 -6.32
CA LYS A 171 17.24 10.25 -7.41
C LYS A 171 15.74 10.02 -7.24
N MET A 172 14.93 11.07 -7.25
CA MET A 172 13.48 11.01 -7.10
C MET A 172 12.78 10.65 -8.41
N GLY A 173 12.56 9.35 -8.65
CA GLY A 173 11.92 8.86 -9.87
C GLY A 173 12.55 9.42 -11.14
N ASP A 174 11.71 9.87 -12.11
CA ASP A 174 12.17 10.44 -13.39
C ASP A 174 12.57 11.91 -13.29
N THR A 175 12.57 12.50 -12.10
CA THR A 175 12.99 13.90 -11.95
C THR A 175 14.51 14.04 -11.99
N SER A 176 15.00 15.27 -12.08
CA SER A 176 16.41 15.60 -11.88
C SER A 176 16.77 15.85 -10.40
N THR A 177 15.80 15.70 -9.51
CA THR A 177 15.94 15.96 -8.07
C THR A 177 16.60 14.77 -7.39
N TYR A 178 17.58 15.04 -6.53
CA TYR A 178 18.17 14.09 -5.59
C TYR A 178 17.86 14.57 -4.17
N ASP A 179 17.36 13.68 -3.34
CA ASP A 179 16.97 14.01 -1.98
C ASP A 179 16.89 12.74 -1.11
N LYS A 180 16.51 12.88 0.17
CA LYS A 180 16.22 11.76 1.06
C LYS A 180 15.08 10.93 0.52
N ILE A 181 15.22 9.62 0.52
CA ILE A 181 14.15 8.70 0.05
C ILE A 181 12.83 8.92 0.80
N THR A 182 12.85 9.36 2.07
CA THR A 182 11.65 9.68 2.85
C THR A 182 10.77 10.75 2.16
N HIS A 183 11.37 11.65 1.38
CA HIS A 183 10.66 12.72 0.67
C HIS A 183 9.97 12.23 -0.60
N ALA A 184 10.32 11.05 -1.15
CA ALA A 184 9.66 10.51 -2.33
C ALA A 184 8.14 10.35 -2.10
N CYS A 185 7.73 9.89 -0.92
CA CYS A 185 6.32 9.79 -0.54
C CYS A 185 5.64 11.16 -0.48
N ALA A 186 6.33 12.18 0.03
CA ALA A 186 5.79 13.55 0.10
C ALA A 186 5.65 14.21 -1.28
N TYR A 187 6.52 13.86 -2.25
CA TYR A 187 6.53 14.43 -3.60
C TYR A 187 5.53 13.80 -4.55
N GLY A 188 5.26 12.51 -4.41
CA GLY A 188 4.39 11.79 -5.36
C GLY A 188 3.85 10.47 -4.80
N GLY A 189 3.66 10.41 -3.48
CA GLY A 189 3.03 9.26 -2.84
C GLY A 189 3.86 7.97 -2.86
N PRO A 190 3.20 6.86 -2.55
CA PRO A 190 3.83 5.53 -2.60
C PRO A 190 4.36 5.16 -3.98
N GLU A 191 3.74 5.63 -5.05
CA GLU A 191 4.12 5.39 -6.44
C GLU A 191 5.49 6.00 -6.76
N MET A 192 5.73 7.24 -6.33
CA MET A 192 7.03 7.88 -6.47
C MET A 192 8.09 7.11 -5.67
N THR A 193 7.76 6.64 -4.48
CA THR A 193 8.68 5.85 -3.66
C THR A 193 9.02 4.52 -4.35
N MET A 194 8.02 3.78 -4.88
CA MET A 194 8.25 2.54 -5.63
C MET A 194 9.14 2.79 -6.85
N ARG A 195 8.84 3.81 -7.65
CA ARG A 195 9.64 4.16 -8.83
C ARG A 195 11.09 4.51 -8.46
N THR A 196 11.28 5.33 -7.42
CA THR A 196 12.61 5.68 -6.92
C THR A 196 13.42 4.45 -6.54
N LEU A 197 12.82 3.52 -5.79
CA LEU A 197 13.47 2.29 -5.37
C LEU A 197 13.73 1.35 -6.56
N ASN A 198 12.76 1.16 -7.45
CA ASN A 198 12.92 0.32 -8.63
C ASN A 198 14.07 0.80 -9.51
N GLN A 199 14.17 2.11 -9.75
CA GLN A 199 15.23 2.69 -10.58
C GLN A 199 16.62 2.63 -9.95
N ALA A 200 16.71 2.85 -8.63
CA ALA A 200 17.99 2.88 -7.92
C ALA A 200 18.51 1.49 -7.52
N MET A 201 17.63 0.49 -7.48
CA MET A 201 17.95 -0.84 -6.95
C MET A 201 17.59 -1.98 -7.92
N ASP A 202 17.18 -1.67 -9.15
CA ASP A 202 16.74 -2.63 -10.17
C ASP A 202 15.68 -3.64 -9.65
N LEU A 203 14.60 -3.11 -9.05
CA LEU A 203 13.55 -3.92 -8.45
C LEU A 203 12.26 -3.96 -9.29
N ASN A 204 11.33 -4.83 -8.90
CA ASN A 204 10.00 -5.00 -9.50
C ASN A 204 8.86 -4.71 -8.53
N ILE A 205 9.04 -3.73 -7.65
CA ILE A 205 8.00 -3.35 -6.69
C ILE A 205 6.82 -2.73 -7.44
N SER A 206 5.67 -3.38 -7.40
CA SER A 206 4.43 -2.93 -8.05
C SER A 206 3.26 -2.77 -7.09
N ASN A 207 3.44 -3.22 -5.85
CA ASN A 207 2.43 -3.13 -4.82
C ASN A 207 2.97 -2.46 -3.56
N TYR A 208 2.09 -1.76 -2.86
CA TYR A 208 2.43 -1.11 -1.61
C TYR A 208 1.34 -1.26 -0.54
N VAL A 209 1.75 -1.08 0.70
CA VAL A 209 0.90 -0.93 1.88
C VAL A 209 1.43 0.24 2.68
N VAL A 210 0.58 1.24 2.94
CA VAL A 210 0.90 2.37 3.81
C VAL A 210 0.12 2.21 5.12
N VAL A 211 0.81 2.33 6.23
CA VAL A 211 0.25 2.26 7.58
C VAL A 211 0.67 3.47 8.39
N ASN A 212 -0.17 3.88 9.35
CA ASN A 212 0.19 4.89 10.35
C ASN A 212 0.44 4.27 11.72
N PHE A 213 0.86 5.09 12.69
CA PHE A 213 1.16 4.62 14.05
C PHE A 213 -0.05 3.94 14.72
N LYS A 214 -1.26 4.47 14.49
CA LYS A 214 -2.49 3.88 15.03
C LYS A 214 -2.73 2.48 14.49
N ALA A 215 -2.57 2.29 13.18
CA ALA A 215 -2.72 1.00 12.52
C ALA A 215 -1.75 -0.05 13.09
N VAL A 216 -0.47 0.32 13.27
CA VAL A 216 0.52 -0.59 13.84
C VAL A 216 0.20 -0.91 15.30
N ALA A 217 -0.19 0.08 16.11
CA ALA A 217 -0.56 -0.15 17.51
C ALA A 217 -1.78 -1.09 17.61
N ASP A 218 -2.84 -0.82 16.85
CA ASP A 218 -4.05 -1.66 16.85
C ASP A 218 -3.74 -3.09 16.36
N LEU A 219 -2.81 -3.26 15.41
CA LEU A 219 -2.39 -4.57 14.92
C LEU A 219 -1.65 -5.36 16.02
N VAL A 220 -0.70 -4.73 16.71
CA VAL A 220 0.04 -5.34 17.83
C VAL A 220 -0.92 -5.75 18.95
N ASP A 221 -1.87 -4.91 19.33
CA ASP A 221 -2.89 -5.25 20.33
C ASP A 221 -3.77 -6.42 19.88
N ALA A 222 -4.14 -6.45 18.61
CA ALA A 222 -4.98 -7.51 18.05
C ALA A 222 -4.30 -8.89 18.04
N VAL A 223 -2.97 -8.94 17.97
CA VAL A 223 -2.21 -10.20 18.10
C VAL A 223 -1.88 -10.55 19.57
N GLY A 224 -2.27 -9.70 20.52
CA GLY A 224 -2.06 -9.91 21.95
C GLY A 224 -0.72 -9.40 22.46
N GLY A 225 -0.11 -8.42 21.79
CA GLY A 225 1.21 -7.88 22.11
C GLY A 225 2.36 -8.70 21.55
N ILE A 226 3.56 -8.15 21.63
CA ILE A 226 4.81 -8.79 21.18
C ILE A 226 5.83 -8.87 22.30
N GLU A 227 6.57 -9.97 22.39
CA GLU A 227 7.64 -10.14 23.37
C GLU A 227 8.94 -9.52 22.87
N VAL A 228 9.47 -8.54 23.62
CA VAL A 228 10.70 -7.83 23.32
C VAL A 228 11.61 -7.84 24.53
N ASN A 229 12.90 -8.07 24.33
CA ASN A 229 13.89 -7.78 25.36
C ASN A 229 14.20 -6.28 25.35
N VAL A 230 13.77 -5.57 26.39
CA VAL A 230 13.99 -4.13 26.52
C VAL A 230 15.24 -3.92 27.35
N GLU A 231 16.20 -3.19 26.80
CA GLU A 231 17.45 -2.85 27.50
C GLU A 231 17.22 -1.68 28.47
N ASP A 232 18.01 -1.63 29.56
CA ASP A 232 17.86 -0.62 30.62
C ASP A 232 17.95 0.83 30.06
N TYR A 233 18.88 1.07 29.15
CA TYR A 233 19.09 2.36 28.52
C TYR A 233 17.93 2.78 27.59
N GLU A 234 17.08 1.85 27.14
CA GLU A 234 15.94 2.11 26.25
C GLU A 234 14.72 2.62 27.00
N ILE A 235 14.56 2.26 28.30
CA ILE A 235 13.33 2.49 29.08
C ILE A 235 12.91 3.96 29.07
N GLN A 236 13.85 4.86 29.32
CA GLN A 236 13.55 6.30 29.38
C GLN A 236 12.96 6.81 28.06
N GLN A 237 13.55 6.43 26.93
CA GLN A 237 13.06 6.85 25.62
C GLN A 237 11.80 6.12 25.22
N LEU A 238 11.73 4.82 25.47
CA LEU A 238 10.52 4.04 25.24
C LEU A 238 9.32 4.70 25.92
N ASN A 239 9.44 5.02 27.20
CA ASN A 239 8.37 5.63 27.97
C ASN A 239 8.03 7.04 27.48
N LYS A 240 9.03 7.85 27.12
CA LYS A 240 8.81 9.17 26.51
C LYS A 240 8.00 9.01 25.21
N TYR A 241 8.43 8.14 24.31
CA TYR A 241 7.72 7.92 23.03
C TYR A 241 6.36 7.24 23.23
N THR A 242 6.16 6.44 24.30
CA THR A 242 4.86 5.85 24.63
C THR A 242 3.84 6.93 24.92
N ILE A 243 4.19 7.93 25.73
CA ILE A 243 3.33 9.09 26.04
C ILE A 243 3.02 9.88 24.74
N GLU A 244 4.06 10.19 23.96
CA GLU A 244 3.88 10.92 22.69
C GLU A 244 3.01 10.14 21.68
N THR A 245 3.26 8.84 21.51
CA THR A 245 2.51 8.00 20.58
C THR A 245 1.05 7.88 21.01
N ALA A 246 0.78 7.66 22.31
CA ALA A 246 -0.57 7.59 22.85
C ALA A 246 -1.36 8.88 22.55
N ASN A 247 -0.76 10.04 22.81
CA ASN A 247 -1.34 11.35 22.49
C ASN A 247 -1.61 11.51 20.98
N ASN A 248 -0.65 11.14 20.13
CA ASN A 248 -0.77 11.27 18.67
C ASN A 248 -1.90 10.43 18.09
N ILE A 249 -2.10 9.20 18.60
CA ILE A 249 -3.15 8.31 18.10
C ILE A 249 -4.47 8.42 18.88
N GLY A 250 -4.54 9.32 19.88
CA GLY A 250 -5.73 9.55 20.70
C GLY A 250 -6.06 8.39 21.63
N ARG A 251 -5.04 7.71 22.18
CA ARG A 251 -5.22 6.59 23.14
C ARG A 251 -5.02 7.11 24.56
N GLU A 252 -6.06 7.02 25.38
CA GLU A 252 -6.05 7.50 26.76
C GLU A 252 -5.45 6.48 27.73
N GLU A 253 -5.63 5.18 27.45
CA GLU A 253 -5.12 4.09 28.29
C GLU A 253 -3.84 3.49 27.69
N TYR A 254 -2.76 3.49 28.44
CA TYR A 254 -1.47 2.87 28.12
C TYR A 254 -0.66 2.63 29.40
N SER A 255 0.27 1.67 29.34
CA SER A 255 1.22 1.39 30.42
C SER A 255 2.63 1.86 30.05
N LEU A 256 3.45 2.10 31.07
CA LEU A 256 4.86 2.41 30.93
C LEU A 256 5.70 1.18 31.33
N VAL A 257 6.86 1.04 30.71
CA VAL A 257 7.83 -0.01 31.06
C VAL A 257 8.58 0.39 32.31
N GLU A 258 8.59 -0.47 33.34
CA GLU A 258 9.18 -0.18 34.66
C GLU A 258 10.59 -0.77 34.79
N SER A 259 10.94 -1.84 34.08
CA SER A 259 12.21 -2.54 34.22
C SER A 259 12.67 -3.13 32.89
N ALA A 260 13.97 -3.34 32.75
CA ALA A 260 14.56 -4.04 31.60
C ALA A 260 14.24 -5.56 31.63
N GLY A 261 14.47 -6.20 30.50
CA GLY A 261 14.30 -7.62 30.29
C GLY A 261 13.19 -7.96 29.33
N VAL A 262 12.94 -9.26 29.15
CA VAL A 262 11.91 -9.79 28.24
C VAL A 262 10.53 -9.51 28.82
N GLN A 263 9.71 -8.81 28.04
CA GLN A 263 8.37 -8.44 28.42
C GLN A 263 7.45 -8.27 27.19
N THR A 264 6.14 -8.37 27.41
CA THR A 264 5.16 -8.16 26.35
C THR A 264 4.88 -6.67 26.23
N LEU A 265 5.18 -6.10 25.07
CA LEU A 265 4.83 -4.73 24.71
C LEU A 265 3.43 -4.70 24.08
N GLU A 266 2.56 -3.82 24.59
CA GLU A 266 1.29 -3.47 23.98
C GLU A 266 1.49 -2.57 22.75
N GLY A 267 0.42 -2.32 21.96
CA GLY A 267 0.53 -1.65 20.68
C GLY A 267 1.23 -0.29 20.73
N VAL A 268 0.89 0.56 21.70
CA VAL A 268 1.52 1.89 21.86
C VAL A 268 2.99 1.77 22.20
N GLN A 269 3.35 0.85 23.10
CA GLN A 269 4.74 0.57 23.49
C GLN A 269 5.55 0.01 22.32
N ALA A 270 4.97 -0.92 21.53
CA ALA A 270 5.64 -1.52 20.39
C ALA A 270 5.96 -0.48 19.28
N VAL A 271 5.03 0.42 18.99
CA VAL A 271 5.27 1.56 18.08
C VAL A 271 6.38 2.44 18.64
N SER A 272 6.32 2.72 19.93
CA SER A 272 7.30 3.59 20.61
C SER A 272 8.69 2.96 20.66
N TYR A 273 8.79 1.64 20.84
CA TYR A 273 10.04 0.89 20.74
C TYR A 273 10.68 1.06 19.35
N GLY A 274 9.88 0.98 18.28
CA GLY A 274 10.32 1.26 16.90
C GLY A 274 10.71 2.73 16.65
N ARG A 275 10.49 3.67 17.59
CA ARG A 275 10.85 5.09 17.48
C ARG A 275 12.12 5.46 18.25
N ILE A 276 12.65 4.57 19.10
CA ILE A 276 13.84 4.84 19.91
C ILE A 276 15.02 5.19 19.01
N ARG A 277 15.73 6.27 19.32
CA ARG A 277 16.86 6.79 18.55
C ARG A 277 18.15 6.93 19.33
N LYS A 278 18.18 6.77 20.66
CA LYS A 278 19.42 6.92 21.45
C LYS A 278 20.26 5.65 21.44
N GLY A 279 21.55 5.81 21.28
CA GLY A 279 22.57 4.78 21.25
C GLY A 279 23.46 4.88 20.02
N VAL A 280 24.55 4.15 19.97
CA VAL A 280 25.43 4.11 18.78
C VAL A 280 24.62 3.63 17.56
N GLY A 281 24.62 4.41 16.46
CA GLY A 281 23.91 4.06 15.23
C GLY A 281 22.41 4.41 15.21
N ASP A 282 21.99 5.45 15.89
CA ASP A 282 20.62 5.91 16.16
C ASP A 282 19.53 5.57 15.12
N ASP A 283 19.67 5.98 13.87
CA ASP A 283 18.65 5.72 12.84
C ASP A 283 18.69 4.28 12.30
N PHE A 284 19.85 3.66 12.28
CA PHE A 284 20.03 2.26 11.89
C PHE A 284 19.38 1.31 12.92
N LYS A 285 19.64 1.54 14.21
CA LYS A 285 19.00 0.80 15.30
C LYS A 285 17.49 1.01 15.38
N ARG A 286 17.01 2.21 15.10
CA ARG A 286 15.58 2.47 14.95
C ARG A 286 14.96 1.61 13.86
N THR A 287 15.60 1.54 12.70
CA THR A 287 15.15 0.76 11.56
C THR A 287 15.18 -0.75 11.85
N GLU A 288 16.17 -1.22 12.59
CA GLU A 288 16.25 -2.60 13.09
C GLU A 288 15.08 -2.93 14.05
N ARG A 289 14.80 -2.05 15.03
CA ARG A 289 13.65 -2.22 15.94
C ARG A 289 12.31 -2.29 15.20
N MET A 290 12.14 -1.48 14.14
CA MET A 290 10.94 -1.56 13.31
C MET A 290 10.80 -2.92 12.61
N ARG A 291 11.91 -3.48 12.08
CA ARG A 291 11.89 -4.85 11.50
C ARG A 291 11.56 -5.90 12.56
N THR A 292 12.12 -5.77 13.75
CA THR A 292 11.83 -6.66 14.89
C THR A 292 10.35 -6.65 15.22
N VAL A 293 9.71 -5.48 15.34
CA VAL A 293 8.27 -5.37 15.60
C VAL A 293 7.46 -6.09 14.50
N ILE A 294 7.76 -5.84 13.21
CA ILE A 294 7.06 -6.48 12.11
C ILE A 294 7.26 -8.00 12.12
N SER A 295 8.48 -8.48 12.36
CA SER A 295 8.78 -9.92 12.42
C SER A 295 7.99 -10.61 13.53
N LEU A 296 7.99 -10.04 14.73
CA LEU A 296 7.27 -10.59 15.89
C LEU A 296 5.75 -10.60 15.69
N VAL A 297 5.20 -9.54 15.07
CA VAL A 297 3.78 -9.49 14.70
C VAL A 297 3.45 -10.60 13.69
N MET A 298 4.28 -10.78 12.66
CA MET A 298 4.09 -11.84 11.67
C MET A 298 4.13 -13.23 12.31
N ASP A 299 5.04 -13.48 13.24
CA ASP A 299 5.12 -14.75 13.95
C ASP A 299 3.87 -15.01 14.80
N LYS A 300 3.39 -14.02 15.53
CA LYS A 300 2.12 -14.12 16.27
C LYS A 300 0.93 -14.39 15.31
N MET A 301 0.87 -13.71 14.18
CA MET A 301 -0.21 -13.91 13.21
C MET A 301 -0.22 -15.30 12.57
N LYS A 302 0.94 -15.96 12.39
CA LYS A 302 1.03 -17.34 11.87
C LYS A 302 0.31 -18.35 12.77
N GLU A 303 0.29 -18.11 14.06
CA GLU A 303 -0.36 -18.97 15.04
C GLU A 303 -1.87 -18.75 15.16
N MET A 304 -2.40 -17.68 14.54
CA MET A 304 -3.79 -17.30 14.65
C MET A 304 -4.71 -18.12 13.75
N SER A 305 -5.96 -18.29 14.19
CA SER A 305 -6.98 -18.88 13.33
C SER A 305 -7.33 -17.97 12.15
N PHE A 306 -7.73 -18.55 11.02
CA PHE A 306 -8.22 -17.77 9.86
C PHE A 306 -9.37 -16.81 10.22
N LYS A 307 -10.21 -17.18 11.19
CA LYS A 307 -11.30 -16.34 11.70
C LYS A 307 -10.76 -15.07 12.35
N ASP A 308 -9.66 -15.16 13.09
CA ASP A 308 -9.07 -14.01 13.79
C ASP A 308 -8.25 -13.15 12.82
N ILE A 309 -7.50 -13.76 11.89
CA ILE A 309 -6.86 -13.04 10.78
C ILE A 309 -7.90 -12.22 10.00
N LYS A 310 -9.07 -12.80 9.69
CA LYS A 310 -10.17 -12.08 9.03
C LYS A 310 -10.66 -10.87 9.83
N LYS A 311 -10.74 -10.96 11.17
CA LYS A 311 -11.10 -9.83 12.04
C LYS A 311 -10.04 -8.73 11.97
N ILE A 312 -8.76 -9.12 12.00
CA ILE A 312 -7.62 -8.18 11.86
C ILE A 312 -7.70 -7.46 10.51
N ILE A 313 -7.85 -8.19 9.40
CA ILE A 313 -8.00 -7.57 8.08
C ILE A 313 -9.13 -6.54 8.08
N LYS A 314 -10.30 -6.89 8.60
CA LYS A 314 -11.45 -5.98 8.67
C LYS A 314 -11.17 -4.74 9.53
N MET A 315 -10.46 -4.89 10.63
CA MET A 315 -10.09 -3.80 11.54
C MET A 315 -9.06 -2.88 10.88
N MET A 316 -8.12 -3.45 10.12
CA MET A 316 -7.04 -2.71 9.48
C MET A 316 -7.48 -1.96 8.21
N THR A 317 -8.50 -2.45 7.49
CA THR A 317 -8.92 -1.86 6.20
C THR A 317 -9.15 -0.35 6.22
N PRO A 318 -9.78 0.27 7.24
CA PRO A 318 -9.99 1.72 7.28
C PRO A 318 -8.73 2.51 7.70
N GLN A 319 -7.64 1.85 8.04
CA GLN A 319 -6.41 2.46 8.54
C GLN A 319 -5.21 2.26 7.60
N VAL A 320 -5.43 1.62 6.45
CA VAL A 320 -4.38 1.23 5.49
C VAL A 320 -4.73 1.77 4.11
N GLN A 321 -3.74 2.40 3.46
CA GLN A 321 -3.82 2.70 2.02
C GLN A 321 -3.02 1.65 1.24
N THR A 322 -3.58 1.10 0.16
CA THR A 322 -2.90 0.10 -0.66
C THR A 322 -3.47 0.02 -2.07
N ASN A 323 -2.62 -0.35 -3.04
CA ASN A 323 -3.04 -0.75 -4.38
C ASN A 323 -3.25 -2.27 -4.52
N LEU A 324 -3.02 -3.06 -3.47
CA LEU A 324 -3.30 -4.49 -3.47
C LEU A 324 -4.77 -4.75 -3.78
N SER A 325 -5.04 -5.70 -4.67
CA SER A 325 -6.40 -6.17 -4.92
C SER A 325 -6.94 -6.93 -3.69
N LYS A 326 -8.26 -6.90 -3.50
CA LYS A 326 -8.94 -7.68 -2.43
C LYS A 326 -8.58 -9.17 -2.49
N THR A 327 -8.39 -9.69 -3.69
CA THR A 327 -7.97 -11.08 -3.92
C THR A 327 -6.54 -11.34 -3.49
N ASN A 328 -5.62 -10.40 -3.75
CA ASN A 328 -4.22 -10.51 -3.32
C ASN A 328 -4.12 -10.46 -1.79
N ILE A 329 -4.83 -9.53 -1.14
CA ILE A 329 -4.86 -9.45 0.33
C ILE A 329 -5.38 -10.75 0.95
N LEU A 330 -6.46 -11.32 0.40
CA LEU A 330 -6.98 -12.59 0.86
C LEU A 330 -5.99 -13.74 0.61
N ALA A 331 -5.34 -13.79 -0.55
CA ALA A 331 -4.36 -14.82 -0.88
C ALA A 331 -3.14 -14.77 0.06
N LEU A 332 -2.62 -13.57 0.34
CA LEU A 332 -1.54 -13.34 1.31
C LEU A 332 -1.96 -13.81 2.72
N GLY A 333 -3.18 -13.45 3.15
CA GLY A 333 -3.71 -13.86 4.46
C GLY A 333 -3.91 -15.37 4.60
N ILE A 334 -4.36 -16.07 3.54
CA ILE A 334 -4.52 -17.54 3.53
C ILE A 334 -3.15 -18.24 3.59
N ARG A 335 -2.14 -17.68 2.90
CA ARG A 335 -0.77 -18.23 2.89
C ARG A 335 0.06 -17.84 4.09
N LEU A 336 -0.40 -16.93 4.93
CA LEU A 336 0.34 -16.40 6.07
C LEU A 336 1.00 -17.48 6.96
N PRO A 337 0.33 -18.62 7.31
CA PRO A 337 0.95 -19.67 8.09
C PRO A 337 2.12 -20.39 7.39
N GLN A 338 2.27 -20.21 6.07
CA GLN A 338 3.30 -20.85 5.26
C GLN A 338 4.55 -19.97 5.09
N TYR A 339 4.44 -18.67 5.39
CA TYR A 339 5.54 -17.73 5.23
C TYR A 339 6.57 -17.88 6.34
N ASN A 340 7.84 -17.87 5.96
CA ASN A 340 8.99 -18.02 6.86
C ASN A 340 9.89 -16.80 6.72
N ILE A 341 10.02 -15.99 7.77
CA ILE A 341 10.99 -14.90 7.75
C ILE A 341 12.38 -15.52 7.95
N ILE A 342 13.19 -15.48 6.89
CA ILE A 342 14.53 -16.10 6.87
C ILE A 342 15.67 -15.07 6.91
N GLY A 343 15.35 -13.79 6.84
CA GLY A 343 16.35 -12.72 6.89
C GLY A 343 15.74 -11.34 7.02
N THR A 344 16.47 -10.47 7.71
CA THR A 344 16.12 -9.07 7.87
C THR A 344 17.38 -8.22 7.72
N ASP A 345 17.40 -7.24 6.80
CA ASP A 345 18.56 -6.40 6.55
C ASP A 345 18.16 -4.91 6.45
N GLY A 346 19.16 -4.05 6.71
CA GLY A 346 19.10 -2.62 6.38
C GLY A 346 19.86 -2.35 5.10
N TRP A 347 19.43 -1.36 4.33
CA TRP A 347 20.06 -0.94 3.08
C TRP A 347 20.18 0.59 3.04
N PRO A 348 21.28 1.17 2.53
CA PRO A 348 22.44 0.54 1.93
C PRO A 348 23.30 -0.27 2.94
N TYR A 349 24.03 -1.29 2.43
CA TYR A 349 24.98 -2.08 3.25
C TYR A 349 26.25 -1.31 3.56
N HIS A 350 26.76 -0.61 2.55
CA HIS A 350 27.96 0.24 2.63
C HIS A 350 27.52 1.69 2.58
N VAL A 351 27.68 2.40 3.68
CA VAL A 351 27.20 3.78 3.83
C VAL A 351 28.32 4.72 4.26
N SER A 352 28.14 5.98 3.88
CA SER A 352 28.80 7.12 4.51
C SER A 352 27.73 8.15 4.87
N THR A 353 28.05 9.03 5.80
CA THR A 353 27.16 10.14 6.16
C THR A 353 27.84 11.46 5.82
N GLY A 354 27.07 12.47 5.50
CA GLY A 354 27.59 13.79 5.15
C GLY A 354 26.49 14.77 4.82
N TYR A 355 26.89 15.93 4.30
CA TYR A 355 25.97 17.03 4.03
C TYR A 355 25.99 17.40 2.55
N VAL A 356 24.83 17.74 1.99
CA VAL A 356 24.66 18.37 0.68
C VAL A 356 23.80 19.61 0.92
N GLY A 357 24.35 20.79 0.59
CA GLY A 357 23.65 22.06 0.80
C GLY A 357 23.26 22.30 2.27
N GLY A 358 24.03 21.78 3.23
CA GLY A 358 23.75 21.91 4.66
C GLY A 358 22.72 20.91 5.24
N ILE A 359 22.21 19.99 4.42
CA ILE A 359 21.28 18.94 4.83
C ILE A 359 22.05 17.62 4.99
N SER A 360 21.90 16.95 6.13
CA SER A 360 22.53 15.65 6.41
C SER A 360 21.86 14.53 5.63
N TYR A 361 22.68 13.63 5.05
CA TYR A 361 22.23 12.46 4.29
C TYR A 361 23.00 11.20 4.66
N VAL A 362 22.38 10.05 4.37
CA VAL A 362 23.03 8.75 4.28
C VAL A 362 23.35 8.50 2.80
N PHE A 363 24.60 8.34 2.45
CA PHE A 363 25.00 8.04 1.09
C PHE A 363 25.28 6.54 0.94
N PRO A 364 24.81 5.87 -0.11
CA PRO A 364 25.38 4.60 -0.50
C PRO A 364 26.81 4.84 -0.97
N SER A 365 27.82 4.41 -0.19
CA SER A 365 29.25 4.69 -0.47
C SER A 365 29.66 4.22 -1.86
N ASP A 366 29.12 3.09 -2.30
CA ASP A 366 29.16 2.57 -3.67
C ASP A 366 27.79 2.00 -4.00
N LEU A 367 26.98 2.73 -4.76
CA LEU A 367 25.63 2.28 -5.12
C LEU A 367 25.65 0.97 -5.92
N LEU A 368 26.60 0.82 -6.86
CA LEU A 368 26.69 -0.38 -7.69
C LEU A 368 26.94 -1.61 -6.84
N GLN A 369 27.92 -1.53 -5.93
CA GLN A 369 28.23 -2.64 -5.01
C GLN A 369 27.06 -2.94 -4.09
N ASN A 370 26.39 -1.92 -3.55
CA ASN A 370 25.20 -2.09 -2.70
C ASN A 370 24.06 -2.80 -3.45
N VAL A 371 23.86 -2.53 -4.73
CA VAL A 371 22.81 -3.17 -5.54
C VAL A 371 23.20 -4.59 -5.95
N ILE A 372 24.48 -4.83 -6.32
CA ILE A 372 24.98 -6.19 -6.59
C ILE A 372 24.79 -7.09 -5.36
N GLU A 373 25.21 -6.62 -4.20
CA GLU A 373 25.08 -7.37 -2.96
C GLU A 373 23.62 -7.63 -2.57
N LEU A 374 22.73 -6.66 -2.81
CA LEU A 374 21.30 -6.84 -2.63
C LEU A 374 20.78 -8.00 -3.48
N HIS A 375 21.07 -8.00 -4.79
CA HIS A 375 20.59 -9.02 -5.70
C HIS A 375 21.16 -10.42 -5.37
N GLN A 376 22.41 -10.50 -4.95
CA GLN A 376 23.01 -11.75 -4.47
C GLN A 376 22.35 -12.25 -3.17
N LYS A 377 22.25 -11.38 -2.16
CA LYS A 377 21.73 -11.77 -0.83
C LYS A 377 20.22 -12.05 -0.84
N PHE A 378 19.44 -11.18 -1.51
CA PHE A 378 17.97 -11.27 -1.45
C PHE A 378 17.40 -12.19 -2.52
N PHE A 379 17.93 -12.10 -3.74
CA PHE A 379 17.33 -12.77 -4.90
C PHE A 379 18.15 -13.93 -5.43
N LYS A 380 19.30 -14.26 -4.79
CA LYS A 380 20.21 -15.35 -5.18
C LYS A 380 20.67 -15.23 -6.64
N GLN A 381 20.88 -14.01 -7.10
CA GLN A 381 21.33 -13.67 -8.46
C GLN A 381 22.84 -13.43 -8.43
N ASP A 382 23.65 -14.50 -8.40
CA ASP A 382 25.11 -14.42 -8.27
C ASP A 382 25.81 -13.70 -9.45
N ASP A 383 25.22 -13.81 -10.65
CA ASP A 383 25.73 -13.21 -11.90
C ASP A 383 25.04 -11.87 -12.24
N TYR A 384 24.32 -11.26 -11.28
CA TYR A 384 23.60 -10.01 -11.51
C TYR A 384 24.53 -8.88 -11.95
N GLN A 385 24.10 -8.11 -12.97
CA GLN A 385 24.74 -6.91 -13.44
C GLN A 385 23.77 -5.74 -13.35
N PRO A 386 24.17 -4.62 -12.74
CA PRO A 386 23.33 -3.42 -12.65
C PRO A 386 22.94 -2.88 -14.03
N SER A 387 21.71 -2.36 -14.12
CA SER A 387 21.23 -1.70 -15.33
C SER A 387 21.99 -0.39 -15.61
N SER A 388 21.89 0.08 -16.86
CA SER A 388 22.44 1.40 -17.22
C SER A 388 21.88 2.54 -16.38
N GLN A 389 20.65 2.39 -15.88
CA GLN A 389 20.01 3.38 -15.01
C GLN A 389 20.67 3.44 -13.64
N VAL A 390 20.97 2.30 -13.02
CA VAL A 390 21.73 2.23 -11.76
C VAL A 390 23.12 2.84 -11.93
N TYR A 391 23.80 2.57 -13.06
CA TYR A 391 25.10 3.20 -13.38
C TYR A 391 25.01 4.72 -13.47
N GLU A 392 23.98 5.26 -14.14
CA GLU A 392 23.76 6.70 -14.26
C GLU A 392 23.51 7.35 -12.89
N ILE A 393 22.62 6.74 -12.08
CA ILE A 393 22.30 7.23 -10.73
C ILE A 393 23.55 7.19 -9.85
N SER A 394 24.29 6.08 -9.87
CA SER A 394 25.53 5.91 -9.11
C SER A 394 26.58 6.97 -9.45
N SER A 395 26.81 7.19 -10.76
CA SER A 395 27.76 8.21 -11.24
C SER A 395 27.36 9.61 -10.76
N THR A 396 26.07 9.93 -10.80
CA THR A 396 25.58 11.24 -10.36
C THR A 396 25.69 11.43 -8.84
N ILE A 397 25.38 10.39 -8.05
CA ILE A 397 25.56 10.43 -6.60
C ILE A 397 27.03 10.66 -6.26
N TYR A 398 27.91 9.88 -6.87
CA TYR A 398 29.36 10.02 -6.68
C TYR A 398 29.83 11.44 -6.98
N GLN A 399 29.43 12.00 -8.13
CA GLN A 399 29.83 13.36 -8.52
C GLN A 399 29.33 14.41 -7.52
N LYS A 400 28.10 14.30 -7.04
CA LYS A 400 27.54 15.23 -6.04
C LYS A 400 28.29 15.17 -4.72
N ILE A 401 28.69 13.97 -4.27
CA ILE A 401 29.48 13.79 -3.05
C ILE A 401 30.88 14.42 -3.23
N GLU A 402 31.52 14.21 -4.39
CA GLU A 402 32.83 14.80 -4.68
C GLU A 402 32.76 16.34 -4.77
N ASP A 403 31.70 16.88 -5.37
CA ASP A 403 31.53 18.34 -5.49
C ASP A 403 31.38 18.97 -4.07
N GLU A 404 30.63 18.37 -3.17
CA GLU A 404 30.47 18.85 -1.78
C GLU A 404 31.76 18.65 -0.96
N ARG A 405 32.49 17.55 -1.19
CA ARG A 405 33.79 17.31 -0.56
C ARG A 405 34.81 18.37 -0.99
N ASN A 406 34.86 18.70 -2.27
CA ASN A 406 35.74 19.73 -2.83
C ASN A 406 35.33 21.13 -2.33
N ALA A 407 34.07 21.35 -2.05
CA ALA A 407 33.56 22.59 -1.42
C ALA A 407 33.85 22.69 0.09
N GLY A 408 34.44 21.64 0.69
CA GLY A 408 34.73 21.56 2.12
C GLY A 408 33.51 21.36 3.02
N ALA A 409 32.40 20.94 2.44
CA ALA A 409 31.15 20.66 3.17
C ALA A 409 31.07 19.24 3.74
N ILE A 410 31.96 18.33 3.29
CA ILE A 410 32.08 16.95 3.77
C ILE A 410 33.50 16.77 4.30
N GLU A 411 33.65 16.51 5.60
CA GLU A 411 34.91 16.02 6.17
C GLU A 411 35.12 14.56 5.72
N ASN A 412 36.40 14.15 5.52
CA ASN A 412 36.72 12.77 5.15
C ASN A 412 36.41 11.85 6.33
N GLU A 413 35.16 11.38 6.44
CA GLU A 413 34.83 10.26 7.30
C GLU A 413 35.15 8.96 6.58
N GLU A 414 36.03 8.14 7.18
CA GLU A 414 36.32 6.78 6.73
C GLU A 414 34.98 5.99 6.66
N SER A 415 34.82 5.22 5.60
CA SER A 415 33.67 4.31 5.43
C SER A 415 33.56 3.41 6.67
N LYS A 416 32.53 3.60 7.47
CA LYS A 416 32.21 2.69 8.57
C LYS A 416 31.38 1.54 7.98
N ASP A 417 32.02 0.40 7.82
CA ASP A 417 31.30 -0.86 7.68
C ASP A 417 30.48 -1.06 8.96
N ILE A 418 29.16 -0.99 8.83
CA ILE A 418 28.28 -1.23 9.97
C ILE A 418 28.23 -2.73 10.18
N ASP A 419 29.15 -3.23 11.00
CA ASP A 419 29.10 -4.60 11.53
C ASP A 419 27.93 -4.67 12.52
N THR A 420 26.81 -5.22 12.06
CA THR A 420 25.64 -5.48 12.90
C THR A 420 25.84 -6.67 13.85
N SER A 421 27.02 -7.28 13.88
CA SER A 421 27.35 -8.46 14.68
C SER A 421 28.08 -8.18 16.01
N GLN A 422 28.42 -6.93 16.31
CA GLN A 422 29.07 -6.64 17.62
C GLN A 422 28.03 -6.49 18.72
N GLU A 423 27.82 -7.59 19.43
CA GLU A 423 27.30 -7.64 20.79
C GLU A 423 28.39 -7.15 21.80
N ASN A 424 27.96 -6.23 22.66
CA ASN A 424 28.56 -5.92 23.95
C ASN A 424 29.94 -5.22 24.00
N GLU A 425 29.92 -3.89 23.98
CA GLU A 425 30.90 -3.12 24.74
C GLU A 425 30.21 -2.17 25.74
N ASP A 426 30.78 -2.11 26.93
CA ASP A 426 30.38 -1.52 28.20
C ASP A 426 30.05 -0.01 28.12
N PRO A 427 28.89 0.48 28.62
CA PRO A 427 28.48 1.88 28.51
C PRO A 427 28.98 2.72 29.69
N THR A 428 30.29 2.91 29.89
CA THR A 428 30.79 3.77 30.97
C THR A 428 31.54 5.04 30.55
N ASP A 429 31.54 5.42 29.28
CA ASP A 429 32.10 6.73 28.89
C ASP A 429 31.03 7.64 28.33
N ILE A 430 30.47 8.48 29.22
CA ILE A 430 29.57 9.58 28.89
C ILE A 430 30.45 10.84 28.76
N ASP A 431 30.91 11.13 27.56
CA ASP A 431 31.30 12.49 27.20
C ASP A 431 30.21 13.13 26.31
N ASN A 432 29.68 14.22 26.84
CA ASN A 432 28.59 15.00 26.28
C ASN A 432 29.14 16.05 25.30
N PRO A 433 28.76 16.06 24.03
CA PRO A 433 28.79 17.28 23.25
C PRO A 433 27.38 17.80 23.02
N GLU A 434 27.25 19.05 23.37
CA GLU A 434 26.08 19.91 23.28
C GLU A 434 25.42 19.94 21.90
N GLY A 435 24.09 20.12 21.97
CA GLY A 435 23.13 20.18 20.90
C GLY A 435 23.48 21.04 19.69
N GLY A 436 23.12 20.47 18.56
CA GLY A 436 22.85 21.20 17.33
C GLY A 436 21.35 21.27 17.12
N ASP A 437 20.78 22.43 17.34
CA ASP A 437 19.37 22.74 17.13
C ASP A 437 19.01 22.63 15.64
N ASP A 438 17.98 21.84 15.34
CA ASP A 438 17.29 21.83 14.07
C ASP A 438 16.30 23.02 14.03
N PRO A 439 16.45 24.02 13.15
CA PRO A 439 15.49 25.11 13.07
C PRO A 439 14.38 24.78 12.07
N GLY A 440 13.26 24.26 12.57
CA GLY A 440 12.13 24.12 11.67
C GLY A 440 10.88 23.46 12.21
N SER A 441 10.25 24.01 13.22
CA SER A 441 8.78 23.98 13.33
C SER A 441 8.34 25.05 14.33
N GLY A 442 7.82 26.16 13.80
CA GLY A 442 7.18 27.19 14.57
C GLY A 442 5.85 26.70 15.10
N GLU A 443 5.71 26.60 16.40
CA GLU A 443 4.43 26.62 17.09
C GLU A 443 4.30 27.83 17.93
N THR A 444 3.28 28.66 17.61
CA THR A 444 2.71 29.71 18.45
C THR A 444 1.95 29.04 19.59
N GLY A 445 2.37 29.29 20.80
CA GLY A 445 1.66 28.94 22.01
C GLY A 445 1.63 30.15 22.95
N GLU A 446 0.45 30.76 23.10
CA GLU A 446 0.09 31.74 24.11
C GLU A 446 0.16 31.14 25.51
N GLY A 447 0.51 31.97 26.47
CA GLY A 447 0.10 31.72 27.85
C GLY A 447 0.93 32.36 28.95
N GLY A 448 0.57 33.58 29.34
CA GLY A 448 0.25 33.88 30.73
C GLY A 448 1.31 34.31 31.72
N GLY A 449 1.27 35.58 32.04
CA GLY A 449 1.20 35.99 33.45
C GLY A 449 2.44 36.54 34.13
N GLY A 450 2.37 37.81 34.53
CA GLY A 450 3.00 38.26 35.78
C GLY A 450 3.81 39.54 35.72
N GLU A 451 3.10 40.68 35.92
CA GLU A 451 3.41 41.85 36.80
C GLU A 451 4.86 42.36 36.96
N THR A 452 5.10 43.57 36.72
CA THR A 452 5.02 44.86 37.42
C THR A 452 6.13 45.81 36.94
N GLY A 453 5.79 47.09 36.82
CA GLY A 453 6.76 48.17 37.06
C GLY A 453 6.76 49.31 36.02
N GLU A 454 5.89 50.27 36.26
CA GLU A 454 5.98 51.77 36.14
C GLU A 454 7.06 52.41 35.24
N GLY A 455 6.59 53.38 34.45
CA GLY A 455 7.36 54.59 34.20
C GLY A 455 7.21 55.26 32.85
N GLY A 456 6.21 56.08 32.65
CA GLY A 456 6.32 57.48 32.23
C GLY A 456 6.52 57.87 30.78
N SER A 457 5.54 58.63 30.29
CA SER A 457 5.67 59.91 29.57
C SER A 457 5.68 59.91 28.04
N GLU A 458 4.53 60.38 27.56
CA GLU A 458 4.30 61.43 26.56
C GLU A 458 4.90 61.39 25.16
N GLY A 459 4.05 61.43 24.15
CA GLY A 459 4.03 62.48 23.18
C GLY A 459 3.61 62.12 21.77
N ASN A 460 2.33 62.41 21.52
CA ASN A 460 1.82 63.16 20.37
C ASN A 460 2.04 62.66 18.89
N GLY A 461 0.96 62.46 18.22
CA GLY A 461 0.65 63.19 16.99
C GLY A 461 0.59 62.46 15.69
N GLY A 462 -0.61 62.32 15.13
CA GLY A 462 -0.89 62.60 13.73
C GLY A 462 -1.20 61.45 12.79
N ALA A 463 -2.51 61.21 12.59
CA ALA A 463 -3.27 61.07 11.33
C ALA A 463 -2.45 60.79 10.02
N ASP A 464 -2.82 59.89 9.13
CA ASP A 464 -4.00 59.92 8.27
C ASP A 464 -3.84 58.89 7.13
N GLN A 465 -4.95 58.27 6.72
CA GLN A 465 -5.35 57.81 5.37
C GLN A 465 -4.67 56.62 4.69
N SER A 466 -5.47 55.59 4.57
CA SER A 466 -5.55 54.72 3.38
C SER A 466 -6.04 55.49 2.14
N PRO A 467 -6.06 54.98 0.85
CA PRO A 467 -6.50 53.66 0.45
C PRO A 467 -5.84 53.01 -0.79
N ALA A 468 -6.13 51.72 -0.96
CA ALA A 468 -6.44 50.97 -2.19
C ALA A 468 -5.55 51.08 -3.46
N ALA A 469 -5.05 49.91 -3.91
CA ALA A 469 -5.34 49.28 -5.17
C ALA A 469 -4.87 47.81 -5.12
#